data_2c86caf9a70b3f6963916caab11c8add
#
_entry.id   2c86caf9a70b3f6963916caab11c8add
#
_cell.length_a   1.000
_cell.length_b   1.000
_cell.length_c   1.000
_cell.angle_alpha   90.00
_cell.angle_beta   90.00
_cell.angle_gamma   90.00
#
_symmetry.space_group_name_H-M   'P 1'
#
loop_
_entity.id
_entity.type
_entity.pdbx_description
1 polymer ?
#
loop_
_entity_poly.entity_id
_entity_poly.type
_entity_poly.pdbx_seq_one_letter_code
_entity_poly.pdbx_strand_id
1 'polypeptide(L)'
;MNATTQTRFDIEGLKRVFEAGDVDKVLEFYSEDLEHIEIDAGAPPSSPRTSDFEHLGNALRGAAQGGIKLRMENTVAGGNRAACTITCEFPDGRRLVSNTIYDLKDGKIVRQSDVQVTDPE
;
A
#
# COMPACT_ATOMS: atom_id res chain seq x y z
N MET A 1 -15.26 29.63 -4.20
CA MET A 1 -15.09 29.12 -4.04
C MET A 1 -14.72 28.43 -3.90
N ASN A 2 -14.59 28.03 -4.42
CA ASN A 2 -14.29 27.30 -4.40
C ASN A 2 -13.94 26.50 -4.22
N ALA A 3 -13.52 26.45 -4.54
CA ALA A 3 -13.19 25.67 -4.39
C ALA A 3 -12.85 24.88 -4.11
N THR A 4 -12.49 24.92 -4.14
CA THR A 4 -12.40 24.22 -3.81
C THR A 4 -12.43 23.18 -3.39
N THR A 5 -12.19 23.02 -3.71
CA THR A 5 -12.84 21.79 -3.37
C THR A 5 -12.24 20.55 -4.00
N GLN A 6 -10.94 20.55 -4.14
CA GLN A 6 -10.28 19.29 -4.41
C GLN A 6 -10.28 18.49 -3.11
N THR A 7 -11.07 17.43 -3.08
CA THR A 7 -11.04 16.47 -2.00
C THR A 7 -9.67 15.83 -2.00
N ARG A 8 -8.90 16.09 -0.96
CA ARG A 8 -7.61 15.46 -0.78
C ARG A 8 -7.83 13.97 -0.52
N PHE A 9 -6.98 13.11 -1.08
CA PHE A 9 -7.02 11.68 -0.81
C PHE A 9 -6.90 11.44 0.70
N ASP A 10 -7.79 10.63 1.25
CA ASP A 10 -7.86 10.36 2.68
C ASP A 10 -6.85 9.28 3.09
N ILE A 11 -5.56 9.65 3.11
CA ILE A 11 -4.51 8.70 3.47
C ILE A 11 -4.62 8.26 4.93
N GLU A 12 -5.12 9.12 5.82
CA GLU A 12 -5.31 8.74 7.22
C GLU A 12 -6.43 7.71 7.38
N GLY A 13 -7.47 7.80 6.56
CA GLY A 13 -8.51 6.79 6.50
C GLY A 13 -7.98 5.45 6.02
N LEU A 14 -7.15 5.47 4.98
CA LEU A 14 -6.48 4.27 4.49
C LEU A 14 -5.60 3.65 5.57
N LYS A 15 -4.80 4.47 6.26
CA LYS A 15 -3.95 4.02 7.36
C LYS A 15 -4.77 3.28 8.41
N ARG A 16 -5.89 3.87 8.83
CA ARG A 16 -6.73 3.30 9.88
C ARG A 16 -7.25 1.91 9.53
N VAL A 17 -7.78 1.74 8.33
CA VAL A 17 -8.33 0.44 7.92
C VAL A 17 -7.23 -0.56 7.59
N PHE A 18 -6.10 -0.09 7.06
CA PHE A 18 -4.94 -0.93 6.78
C PHE A 18 -4.39 -1.53 8.09
N GLU A 19 -4.17 -0.70 9.10
CA GLU A 19 -3.64 -1.16 10.39
C GLU A 19 -4.63 -2.04 11.14
N ALA A 20 -5.92 -1.85 10.90
CA ALA A 20 -6.97 -2.69 11.48
C ALA A 20 -7.09 -4.05 10.79
N GLY A 21 -6.45 -4.24 9.64
CA GLY A 21 -6.60 -5.47 8.86
C GLY A 21 -7.95 -5.61 8.17
N ASP A 22 -8.65 -4.51 7.98
CA ASP A 22 -9.97 -4.50 7.33
C ASP A 22 -9.77 -4.46 5.81
N VAL A 23 -9.52 -5.63 5.22
CA VAL A 23 -9.09 -5.76 3.84
C VAL A 23 -10.12 -5.17 2.87
N ASP A 24 -11.41 -5.46 3.07
CA ASP A 24 -12.44 -4.97 2.15
C ASP A 24 -12.47 -3.44 2.12
N LYS A 25 -12.32 -2.79 3.28
CA LYS A 25 -12.28 -1.33 3.32
C LYS A 25 -10.99 -0.76 2.74
N VAL A 26 -9.86 -1.45 2.92
CA VAL A 26 -8.61 -1.07 2.25
C VAL A 26 -8.81 -1.06 0.74
N LEU A 27 -9.40 -2.11 0.20
CA LEU A 27 -9.59 -2.26 -1.25
C LEU A 27 -10.51 -1.20 -1.85
N GLU A 28 -11.38 -0.59 -1.04
CA GLU A 28 -12.24 0.51 -1.51
C GLU A 28 -11.43 1.76 -1.90
N PHE A 29 -10.20 1.89 -1.43
CA PHE A 29 -9.31 2.99 -1.79
C PHE A 29 -8.62 2.77 -3.14
N TYR A 30 -8.74 1.58 -3.73
CA TYR A 30 -8.01 1.17 -4.93
C TYR A 30 -8.92 1.05 -6.13
N SER A 31 -8.37 1.36 -7.31
CA SER A 31 -9.01 1.03 -8.59
C SER A 31 -8.85 -0.46 -8.87
N GLU A 32 -9.87 -1.07 -9.48
CA GLU A 32 -9.76 -2.44 -9.95
C GLU A 32 -8.77 -2.60 -11.10
N ASP A 33 -8.35 -1.48 -11.72
CA ASP A 33 -7.32 -1.45 -12.75
C ASP A 33 -5.92 -1.20 -12.17
N LEU A 34 -5.72 -1.45 -10.90
CA LEU A 34 -4.44 -1.22 -10.21
C LEU A 34 -3.27 -1.88 -10.91
N GLU A 35 -2.19 -1.11 -11.07
CA GLU A 35 -0.87 -1.63 -11.37
C GLU A 35 -0.04 -1.57 -10.09
N HIS A 36 0.44 -2.71 -9.61
CA HIS A 36 1.26 -2.80 -8.40
C HIS A 36 2.68 -3.23 -8.79
N ILE A 37 3.68 -2.44 -8.38
CA ILE A 37 5.08 -2.66 -8.73
C ILE A 37 5.88 -2.78 -7.44
N GLU A 38 6.67 -3.85 -7.33
CA GLU A 38 7.53 -4.09 -6.18
C GLU A 38 8.98 -4.26 -6.61
N ILE A 39 9.88 -3.58 -5.89
CA ILE A 39 11.32 -3.71 -6.07
C ILE A 39 11.90 -4.16 -4.73
N ASP A 40 12.66 -5.26 -4.76
CA ASP A 40 13.35 -5.78 -3.58
C ASP A 40 14.53 -6.66 -4.04
N ALA A 41 15.14 -7.39 -3.10
CA ALA A 41 16.29 -8.24 -3.41
C ALA A 41 15.97 -9.34 -4.42
N GLY A 42 14.71 -9.81 -4.44
CA GLY A 42 14.24 -10.84 -5.39
C GLY A 42 13.66 -10.28 -6.68
N ALA A 43 13.51 -8.94 -6.76
CA ALA A 43 12.92 -8.27 -7.91
C ALA A 43 13.63 -6.94 -8.10
N PRO A 44 14.82 -6.94 -8.77
CA PRO A 44 15.64 -5.73 -8.88
C PRO A 44 15.02 -4.68 -9.79
N PRO A 45 15.54 -3.43 -9.77
CA PRO A 45 14.96 -2.35 -10.57
C PRO A 45 14.87 -2.64 -12.07
N SER A 46 15.77 -3.46 -12.60
CA SER A 46 15.74 -3.84 -14.02
C SER A 46 14.64 -4.85 -14.34
N SER A 47 14.07 -5.50 -13.33
CA SER A 47 13.02 -6.52 -13.50
C SER A 47 12.12 -6.55 -12.27
N PRO A 48 11.35 -5.48 -12.02
CA PRO A 48 10.47 -5.42 -10.86
C PRO A 48 9.36 -6.46 -10.96
N ARG A 49 8.81 -6.81 -9.80
CA ARG A 49 7.64 -7.70 -9.75
C ARG A 49 6.41 -6.84 -9.97
N THR A 50 5.54 -7.26 -10.91
CA THR A 50 4.29 -6.55 -11.19
C THR A 50 3.10 -7.43 -10.89
N SER A 51 2.04 -6.82 -10.39
CA SER A 51 0.81 -7.54 -10.09
C SER A 51 -0.39 -6.60 -10.18
N ASP A 52 -1.57 -7.06 -9.77
CA ASP A 52 -2.82 -6.38 -9.99
C ASP A 52 -3.65 -6.30 -8.72
N PHE A 53 -4.86 -5.77 -8.86
CA PHE A 53 -5.82 -5.57 -7.76
C PHE A 53 -6.16 -6.90 -7.06
N GLU A 54 -6.42 -7.95 -7.84
CA GLU A 54 -6.78 -9.25 -7.28
C GLU A 54 -5.65 -9.82 -6.44
N HIS A 55 -4.43 -9.72 -6.95
CA HIS A 55 -3.25 -10.20 -6.22
C HIS A 55 -3.05 -9.42 -4.91
N LEU A 56 -3.24 -8.11 -4.95
CA LEU A 56 -3.16 -7.29 -3.73
C LEU A 56 -4.17 -7.74 -2.69
N GLY A 57 -5.42 -7.94 -3.10
CA GLY A 57 -6.46 -8.42 -2.19
C GLY A 57 -6.11 -9.74 -1.54
N ASN A 58 -5.61 -10.69 -2.34
CA ASN A 58 -5.20 -12.00 -1.83
C ASN A 58 -4.04 -11.88 -0.85
N ALA A 59 -3.06 -11.02 -1.15
CA ALA A 59 -1.91 -10.79 -0.27
C ALA A 59 -2.34 -10.19 1.08
N LEU A 60 -3.24 -9.22 1.04
CA LEU A 60 -3.75 -8.58 2.27
C LEU A 60 -4.56 -9.56 3.12
N ARG A 61 -5.39 -10.40 2.49
CA ARG A 61 -6.16 -11.41 3.22
C ARG A 61 -5.24 -12.46 3.84
N GLY A 62 -4.21 -12.87 3.10
CA GLY A 62 -3.20 -13.79 3.63
C GLY A 62 -2.47 -13.21 4.82
N ALA A 63 -2.11 -11.93 4.78
CA ALA A 63 -1.46 -11.24 5.88
C ALA A 63 -2.36 -11.20 7.12
N ALA A 64 -3.63 -10.84 6.94
CA ALA A 64 -4.59 -10.78 8.04
C ALA A 64 -4.78 -12.15 8.70
N GLN A 65 -4.90 -13.20 7.88
CA GLN A 65 -5.07 -14.56 8.37
C GLN A 65 -3.81 -15.10 9.03
N GLY A 66 -2.64 -14.67 8.54
CA GLY A 66 -1.35 -15.14 9.03
C GLY A 66 -0.85 -14.42 10.29
N GLY A 67 -1.62 -13.49 10.84
CA GLY A 67 -1.22 -12.76 12.04
C GLY A 67 -0.11 -11.74 11.81
N ILE A 68 0.04 -11.26 10.57
CA ILE A 68 1.01 -10.22 10.25
C ILE A 68 0.45 -8.86 10.70
N LYS A 69 1.25 -8.13 11.48
CA LYS A 69 0.88 -6.79 11.90
C LYS A 69 1.26 -5.78 10.84
N LEU A 70 0.31 -4.94 10.45
CA LEU A 70 0.50 -3.95 9.40
C LEU A 70 0.51 -2.56 10.03
N ARG A 71 1.49 -1.75 9.65
CA ARG A 71 1.61 -0.36 10.09
C ARG A 71 1.86 0.55 8.91
N MET A 72 1.35 1.76 9.00
CA MET A 72 1.57 2.78 7.98
C MET A 72 2.00 4.06 8.69
N GLU A 73 3.16 4.60 8.30
CA GLU A 73 3.75 5.77 8.92
C GLU A 73 4.23 6.74 7.84
N ASN A 74 4.60 7.96 8.26
CA ASN A 74 5.14 8.97 7.34
C ASN A 74 4.19 9.27 6.19
N THR A 75 2.91 9.37 6.50
CA THR A 75 1.87 9.57 5.49
C THR A 75 1.88 11.00 4.97
N VAL A 76 1.86 11.14 3.67
CA VAL A 76 1.69 12.43 2.99
C VAL A 76 0.75 12.24 1.81
N ALA A 77 -0.03 13.26 1.49
CA ALA A 77 -0.90 13.24 0.33
C ALA A 77 -1.02 14.65 -0.24
N GLY A 78 -1.04 14.76 -1.55
CA GLY A 78 -1.19 16.03 -2.23
C GLY A 78 -1.45 15.83 -3.70
N GLY A 79 -2.42 16.55 -4.26
CA GLY A 79 -2.75 16.46 -5.67
C GLY A 79 -3.14 15.03 -6.05
N ASN A 80 -2.40 14.49 -6.99
CA ASN A 80 -2.67 13.15 -7.53
C ASN A 80 -1.67 12.10 -7.03
N ARG A 81 -1.01 12.36 -5.88
CA ARG A 81 -0.06 11.43 -5.29
C ARG A 81 -0.20 11.36 -3.78
N ALA A 82 0.16 10.19 -3.24
CA ALA A 82 0.30 9.99 -1.81
C ALA A 82 1.51 9.09 -1.59
N ALA A 83 2.05 9.11 -0.38
CA ALA A 83 3.20 8.28 -0.04
C ALA A 83 3.17 7.93 1.43
N CYS A 84 3.82 6.82 1.78
CA CYS A 84 3.94 6.39 3.16
C CYS A 84 5.07 5.37 3.30
N THR A 85 5.36 5.01 4.55
CA THR A 85 6.21 3.87 4.87
C THR A 85 5.32 2.79 5.47
N ILE A 86 5.37 1.59 4.90
CA ILE A 86 4.61 0.44 5.38
C ILE A 86 5.58 -0.50 6.09
N THR A 87 5.18 -0.98 7.27
CA THR A 87 5.93 -2.00 7.98
C THR A 87 5.01 -3.19 8.21
N CYS A 88 5.47 -4.37 7.82
CA CYS A 88 4.80 -5.64 8.09
C CYS A 88 5.64 -6.38 9.11
N GLU A 89 5.05 -6.73 10.26
CA GLU A 89 5.73 -7.51 11.29
C GLU A 89 5.17 -8.93 11.29
N PHE A 90 6.04 -9.89 11.01
CA PHE A 90 5.66 -11.31 10.97
C PHE A 90 5.63 -11.90 12.39
N PRO A 91 4.89 -13.00 12.60
CA PRO A 91 4.80 -13.63 13.93
C PRO A 91 6.15 -14.02 14.53
N ASP A 92 7.17 -14.30 13.70
CA ASP A 92 8.51 -14.65 14.18
C ASP A 92 9.37 -13.43 14.51
N GLY A 93 8.82 -12.21 14.39
CA GLY A 93 9.51 -10.97 14.71
C GLY A 93 10.25 -10.34 13.55
N ARG A 94 10.39 -11.02 12.41
CA ARG A 94 10.99 -10.42 11.21
C ARG A 94 10.08 -9.34 10.68
N ARG A 95 10.66 -8.37 10.00
CA ARG A 95 9.91 -7.24 9.42
C ARG A 95 10.24 -7.03 7.96
N LEU A 96 9.22 -6.58 7.24
CA LEU A 96 9.37 -6.03 5.90
C LEU A 96 9.05 -4.53 6.02
N VAL A 97 9.91 -3.70 5.45
CA VAL A 97 9.68 -2.25 5.39
C VAL A 97 9.63 -1.83 3.93
N SER A 98 8.61 -1.07 3.57
CA SER A 98 8.43 -0.57 2.22
C SER A 98 8.24 0.94 2.23
N ASN A 99 8.96 1.65 1.37
CA ASN A 99 8.60 3.02 1.03
C ASN A 99 7.67 2.92 -0.19
N THR A 100 6.48 3.47 -0.04
CA THR A 100 5.38 3.24 -0.96
C THR A 100 4.87 4.56 -1.53
N ILE A 101 4.69 4.58 -2.84
CA ILE A 101 4.14 5.74 -3.55
C ILE A 101 2.86 5.29 -4.26
N TYR A 102 1.80 6.09 -4.08
CA TYR A 102 0.51 5.87 -4.73
C TYR A 102 0.29 6.94 -5.80
N ASP A 103 -0.06 6.54 -7.01
CA ASP A 103 -0.60 7.45 -8.02
C ASP A 103 -2.12 7.36 -7.96
N LEU A 104 -2.77 8.51 -7.97
CA LEU A 104 -4.21 8.63 -7.75
C LEU A 104 -4.90 9.13 -9.01
N LYS A 105 -6.09 8.59 -9.26
CA LYS A 105 -6.97 9.08 -10.32
C LYS A 105 -8.41 8.91 -9.85
N ASP A 106 -9.18 10.00 -9.95
CA ASP A 106 -10.59 10.00 -9.55
C ASP A 106 -10.79 9.49 -8.12
N GLY A 107 -9.86 9.86 -7.21
CA GLY A 107 -9.94 9.50 -5.81
C GLY A 107 -9.54 8.08 -5.48
N LYS A 108 -9.04 7.33 -6.45
CA LYS A 108 -8.62 5.93 -6.25
C LYS A 108 -7.15 5.75 -6.57
N ILE A 109 -6.52 4.77 -5.92
CA ILE A 109 -5.14 4.38 -6.22
C ILE A 109 -5.15 3.57 -7.50
N VAL A 110 -4.48 4.05 -8.54
CA VAL A 110 -4.37 3.36 -9.82
C VAL A 110 -2.99 2.72 -10.01
N ARG A 111 -2.01 3.15 -9.22
CA ARG A 111 -0.67 2.57 -9.26
C ARG A 111 -0.04 2.65 -7.88
N GLN A 112 0.59 1.57 -7.45
CA GLN A 112 1.34 1.52 -6.22
C GLN A 112 2.74 1.02 -6.51
N SER A 113 3.75 1.77 -6.05
CA SER A 113 5.15 1.39 -6.19
C SER A 113 5.74 1.19 -4.81
N ASP A 114 6.29 0.00 -4.57
CA ASP A 114 6.93 -0.35 -3.31
C ASP A 114 8.42 -0.60 -3.56
N VAL A 115 9.28 0.06 -2.79
CA VAL A 115 10.69 -0.30 -2.69
C VAL A 115 10.87 -0.84 -1.30
N GLN A 116 11.19 -2.13 -1.18
CA GLN A 116 11.06 -2.82 0.09
C GLN A 116 12.25 -3.70 0.42
N VAL A 117 12.44 -3.93 1.71
CA VAL A 117 13.49 -4.81 2.22
C VAL A 117 12.88 -5.63 3.36
N THR A 118 13.31 -6.90 3.44
CA THR A 118 12.82 -7.84 4.46
C THR A 118 13.99 -8.34 5.27
N ASP A 119 13.80 -8.48 6.58
CA ASP A 119 14.80 -9.11 7.45
C ASP A 119 15.13 -10.50 6.92
N PRO A 120 16.39 -10.94 7.01
CA PRO A 120 16.77 -12.28 6.59
C PRO A 120 16.15 -13.34 7.51
N GLU A 121 16.02 -14.54 6.97
CA GLU A 121 15.55 -15.69 7.73
C GLU A 121 16.57 -16.18 8.74
#